data_1df819bc84ecb3dede5c26e3d143883b
#
_entry.id   1df819bc84ecb3dede5c26e3d143883b
#
_cell.length_a   1.000
_cell.length_b   1.000
_cell.length_c   1.000
_cell.angle_alpha   90.00
_cell.angle_beta   90.00
_cell.angle_gamma   90.00
#
_symmetry.space_group_name_H-M   'P 1'
#
loop_
_entity.id
_entity.type
_entity.pdbx_description
1 polymer ?
#
loop_
_entity_poly.entity_id
_entity_poly.type
_entity_poly.pdbx_seq_one_letter_code
_entity_poly.pdbx_strand_id
1 'polypeptide(L)'
;MGLSTATAKNLFVCLSFFLYLIFTIVPWRPVWAQNHKPAVSYEEKKRQANDIAVTVVVSGISCTCARFAEDIRNVVNDLGPDGIRVLPVLGVGGLQNLNDVLFLKNIDMAVVDEDNLRLLKKKDPALYANVEQRVQYITKLYNSEFHVLARNDIKSYDDLKDKKVNFNLKDSQTEVTADTVFDSLKIPVQRSYYDNDEAMKRLLSGDISAMIILTGAPQVTMAKVKKEDGVHFLPLDQDSLPNHDLHGLFANYLPAEITHDLYPNLIAEGTTVPTIANRALLVAYTWPENSQRYNKIAKFIDAFFSKIDQLNSPSRHPKWREVNLSAEMPGWLRFKPAADWLAAHRNQAVSANPDSTPGQSSPELRLAFQKLMQNYASSSGRKTLSTKERELLFARFIKILSESKAEAAAR
;
A
#
# COMPACT_ATOMS: atom_id res chain seq x y z
N MET A 1 103.74 -2.01 -31.18
CA MET A 1 103.19 -3.31 -31.61
C MET A 1 101.68 -3.12 -31.75
N GLY A 2 101.24 -3.00 -33.02
CA GLY A 2 99.86 -2.65 -33.33
C GLY A 2 98.92 -3.81 -33.31
N LEU A 3 97.84 -3.64 -32.66
CA LEU A 3 96.68 -4.53 -32.79
C LEU A 3 95.66 -3.92 -33.78
N SER A 4 95.39 -4.71 -34.77
CA SER A 4 94.65 -4.40 -35.97
C SER A 4 93.24 -3.86 -35.70
N THR A 5 92.98 -2.70 -36.32
CA THR A 5 91.67 -1.99 -36.29
C THR A 5 90.53 -2.77 -37.00
N ALA A 6 90.78 -3.99 -37.48
CA ALA A 6 89.76 -4.76 -38.24
C ALA A 6 88.82 -5.60 -37.34
N THR A 7 89.21 -5.99 -36.13
CA THR A 7 88.42 -6.84 -35.23
C THR A 7 87.36 -6.03 -34.50
N ALA A 8 87.48 -4.75 -34.27
CA ALA A 8 86.53 -3.89 -33.59
C ALA A 8 85.31 -3.54 -34.46
N LYS A 9 85.47 -3.43 -35.79
CA LYS A 9 84.33 -3.11 -36.70
C LYS A 9 83.36 -4.28 -36.89
N ASN A 10 83.87 -5.49 -36.90
CA ASN A 10 83.02 -6.69 -37.08
C ASN A 10 82.21 -7.02 -35.83
N LEU A 11 82.68 -6.70 -34.64
CA LEU A 11 81.96 -6.89 -33.41
C LEU A 11 80.78 -5.90 -33.25
N PHE A 12 80.95 -4.67 -33.74
CA PHE A 12 79.89 -3.66 -33.66
C PHE A 12 78.78 -3.91 -34.66
N VAL A 13 79.03 -4.51 -35.81
CA VAL A 13 78.05 -4.85 -36.82
C VAL A 13 77.21 -6.05 -36.37
N CYS A 14 77.80 -7.06 -35.72
CA CYS A 14 77.07 -8.21 -35.17
C CYS A 14 76.14 -7.80 -33.98
N LEU A 15 76.59 -6.88 -33.11
CA LEU A 15 75.81 -6.41 -32.02
C LEU A 15 74.56 -5.57 -32.48
N SER A 16 74.74 -4.77 -33.51
CA SER A 16 73.68 -3.95 -34.09
C SER A 16 72.64 -4.81 -34.82
N PHE A 17 72.98 -5.90 -35.44
CA PHE A 17 72.10 -6.81 -36.09
C PHE A 17 71.30 -7.63 -35.05
N PHE A 18 71.89 -8.03 -33.91
CA PHE A 18 71.19 -8.72 -32.84
C PHE A 18 70.22 -7.82 -32.12
N LEU A 19 70.51 -6.54 -31.90
CA LEU A 19 69.53 -5.60 -31.32
C LEU A 19 68.38 -5.32 -32.28
N TYR A 20 68.55 -5.33 -33.58
CA TYR A 20 67.51 -5.13 -34.57
C TYR A 20 66.59 -6.33 -34.71
N LEU A 21 67.08 -7.57 -34.48
CA LEU A 21 66.30 -8.79 -34.53
C LEU A 21 65.42 -8.98 -33.29
N ILE A 22 65.83 -8.43 -32.13
CA ILE A 22 65.04 -8.52 -30.90
C ILE A 22 63.86 -7.55 -30.94
N PHE A 23 63.95 -6.45 -31.69
CA PHE A 23 62.88 -5.48 -31.83
C PHE A 23 61.76 -5.91 -32.80
N THR A 24 61.98 -6.87 -33.66
CA THR A 24 60.98 -7.34 -34.66
C THR A 24 60.16 -8.54 -34.19
N ILE A 25 60.44 -9.14 -33.05
CA ILE A 25 59.75 -10.35 -32.56
C ILE A 25 58.80 -10.06 -31.39
N VAL A 26 58.81 -8.86 -30.80
CA VAL A 26 57.81 -8.46 -29.85
C VAL A 26 56.56 -8.02 -30.63
N PRO A 27 55.47 -8.77 -30.64
CA PRO A 27 54.26 -8.27 -31.29
C PRO A 27 53.85 -7.01 -30.54
N TRP A 28 53.93 -5.88 -31.22
CA TRP A 28 53.34 -4.63 -30.74
C TRP A 28 51.84 -4.88 -30.57
N ARG A 29 51.44 -5.36 -29.38
CA ARG A 29 50.04 -5.34 -29.03
C ARG A 29 49.67 -3.86 -28.88
N PRO A 30 48.79 -3.31 -29.72
CA PRO A 30 48.34 -1.96 -29.50
C PRO A 30 47.71 -1.90 -28.10
N VAL A 31 48.24 -1.01 -27.24
CA VAL A 31 47.77 -0.73 -25.88
C VAL A 31 46.31 -0.24 -25.88
N TRP A 32 45.73 -0.11 -27.06
CA TRP A 32 44.32 0.34 -27.29
C TRP A 32 43.29 -0.79 -27.36
N ALA A 33 43.65 -2.03 -27.16
CA ALA A 33 42.67 -3.09 -26.90
C ALA A 33 42.21 -3.04 -25.42
N GLN A 34 41.86 -1.83 -24.94
CA GLN A 34 40.93 -1.76 -23.82
C GLN A 34 39.66 -2.42 -24.29
N ASN A 35 39.22 -3.42 -23.55
CA ASN A 35 37.90 -4.08 -23.67
C ASN A 35 36.80 -3.00 -23.66
N HIS A 36 36.59 -2.34 -24.78
CA HIS A 36 35.35 -1.60 -24.99
C HIS A 36 34.29 -2.66 -25.13
N LYS A 37 33.57 -2.93 -24.03
CA LYS A 37 32.27 -3.62 -24.14
C LYS A 37 31.54 -2.91 -25.30
N PRO A 38 31.07 -3.64 -26.31
CA PRO A 38 30.36 -3.02 -27.42
C PRO A 38 29.27 -2.11 -26.86
N ALA A 39 29.19 -0.89 -27.37
CA ALA A 39 28.20 0.08 -26.92
C ALA A 39 26.82 -0.56 -27.13
N VAL A 40 26.07 -0.72 -26.04
CA VAL A 40 24.72 -1.26 -26.09
C VAL A 40 23.88 -0.42 -27.05
N SER A 41 23.23 -1.03 -28.03
CA SER A 41 22.41 -0.31 -29.01
C SER A 41 21.23 0.40 -28.32
N TYR A 42 20.70 1.44 -28.98
CA TYR A 42 19.51 2.14 -28.51
C TYR A 42 18.32 1.18 -28.25
N GLU A 43 18.06 0.27 -29.21
CA GLU A 43 16.97 -0.70 -29.08
C GLU A 43 17.20 -1.70 -27.95
N GLU A 44 18.44 -2.10 -27.72
CA GLU A 44 18.77 -2.98 -26.59
C GLU A 44 18.58 -2.24 -25.25
N LYS A 45 19.02 -0.99 -25.13
CA LYS A 45 18.77 -0.16 -23.93
C LYS A 45 17.30 0.06 -23.69
N LYS A 46 16.52 0.32 -24.74
CA LYS A 46 15.08 0.48 -24.70
C LYS A 46 14.41 -0.79 -24.20
N ARG A 47 14.78 -1.94 -24.73
CA ARG A 47 14.28 -3.25 -24.30
C ARG A 47 14.58 -3.49 -22.84
N GLN A 48 15.84 -3.37 -22.41
CA GLN A 48 16.27 -3.56 -21.02
C GLN A 48 15.49 -2.66 -20.05
N ALA A 49 15.34 -1.37 -20.37
CA ALA A 49 14.60 -0.43 -19.52
C ALA A 49 13.11 -0.81 -19.36
N ASN A 50 12.49 -1.33 -20.43
CA ASN A 50 11.08 -1.76 -20.37
C ASN A 50 10.92 -3.13 -19.70
N ASP A 51 11.90 -4.02 -19.82
CA ASP A 51 11.84 -5.36 -19.25
C ASP A 51 11.89 -5.35 -17.71
N ILE A 52 12.53 -4.35 -17.11
CA ILE A 52 12.64 -4.22 -15.65
C ILE A 52 11.59 -3.28 -15.03
N ALA A 53 10.85 -2.51 -15.83
CA ALA A 53 9.91 -1.51 -15.32
C ALA A 53 8.55 -2.12 -15.00
N VAL A 54 8.02 -1.85 -13.80
CA VAL A 54 6.63 -2.12 -13.39
C VAL A 54 5.99 -0.84 -12.89
N THR A 55 4.70 -0.66 -13.17
CA THR A 55 3.93 0.51 -12.75
C THR A 55 2.97 0.14 -11.64
N VAL A 56 2.77 1.07 -10.70
CA VAL A 56 1.79 0.97 -9.61
C VAL A 56 0.96 2.24 -9.59
N VAL A 57 -0.30 2.16 -10.00
CA VAL A 57 -1.19 3.32 -9.90
C VAL A 57 -1.73 3.44 -8.48
N VAL A 58 -1.69 4.67 -7.97
CA VAL A 58 -2.13 5.06 -6.62
C VAL A 58 -3.05 6.27 -6.73
N SER A 59 -3.53 6.79 -5.61
CA SER A 59 -4.32 8.02 -5.60
C SER A 59 -3.41 9.27 -5.64
N GLY A 60 -3.95 10.46 -5.33
CA GLY A 60 -3.23 11.71 -5.30
C GLY A 60 -2.02 11.71 -4.34
N ILE A 61 -1.11 12.64 -4.53
CA ILE A 61 0.20 12.70 -3.84
C ILE A 61 0.11 12.76 -2.30
N SER A 62 -0.96 13.30 -1.74
CA SER A 62 -1.20 13.36 -0.29
C SER A 62 -1.83 12.08 0.30
N CYS A 63 -2.10 11.07 -0.53
CA CYS A 63 -2.61 9.78 -0.10
C CYS A 63 -1.51 8.93 0.57
N THR A 64 -1.85 8.18 1.61
CA THR A 64 -0.96 7.15 2.20
C THR A 64 -0.52 6.12 1.16
N CYS A 65 -1.37 5.78 0.18
CA CYS A 65 -1.03 4.87 -0.91
C CYS A 65 0.12 5.39 -1.80
N ALA A 66 0.20 6.70 -2.06
CA ALA A 66 1.31 7.30 -2.79
C ALA A 66 2.62 7.19 -2.00
N ARG A 67 2.56 7.41 -0.69
CA ARG A 67 3.71 7.22 0.20
C ARG A 67 4.18 5.76 0.22
N PHE A 68 3.25 4.81 0.26
CA PHE A 68 3.57 3.38 0.17
C PHE A 68 4.26 3.03 -1.14
N ALA A 69 3.75 3.50 -2.28
CA ALA A 69 4.37 3.24 -3.58
C ALA A 69 5.76 3.88 -3.69
N GLU A 70 5.97 5.07 -3.11
CA GLU A 70 7.28 5.69 -3.01
C GLU A 70 8.24 4.90 -2.11
N ASP A 71 7.79 4.44 -0.96
CA ASP A 71 8.58 3.63 -0.05
C ASP A 71 8.98 2.29 -0.70
N ILE A 72 8.05 1.62 -1.39
CA ILE A 72 8.34 0.42 -2.20
C ILE A 72 9.40 0.73 -3.25
N ARG A 73 9.22 1.80 -4.03
CA ARG A 73 10.19 2.23 -5.04
C ARG A 73 11.58 2.40 -4.43
N ASN A 74 11.69 3.07 -3.28
CA ASN A 74 12.96 3.37 -2.63
C ASN A 74 13.69 2.14 -2.08
N VAL A 75 12.95 1.09 -1.74
CA VAL A 75 13.50 -0.16 -1.18
C VAL A 75 13.74 -1.22 -2.25
N VAL A 76 12.84 -1.30 -3.22
CA VAL A 76 12.81 -2.41 -4.19
C VAL A 76 13.64 -2.10 -5.42
N ASN A 77 13.76 -0.81 -5.83
CA ASN A 77 14.46 -0.45 -7.06
C ASN A 77 15.90 -0.99 -7.09
N ASP A 78 16.16 -1.72 -8.15
CA ASP A 78 17.48 -2.12 -8.58
C ASP A 78 17.57 -1.89 -10.10
N LEU A 79 18.46 -1.02 -10.52
CA LEU A 79 18.62 -0.62 -11.92
C LEU A 79 19.63 -1.50 -12.67
N GLY A 80 20.11 -2.58 -12.03
CA GLY A 80 20.94 -3.60 -12.67
C GLY A 80 20.19 -4.35 -13.78
N PRO A 81 20.90 -5.10 -14.61
CA PRO A 81 20.31 -5.83 -15.76
C PRO A 81 19.19 -6.79 -15.33
N ASP A 82 19.37 -7.38 -14.14
CA ASP A 82 18.42 -8.32 -13.54
C ASP A 82 17.56 -7.68 -12.44
N GLY A 83 17.60 -6.35 -12.31
CA GLY A 83 16.87 -5.60 -11.31
C GLY A 83 15.39 -5.44 -11.63
N ILE A 84 14.71 -4.65 -10.79
CA ILE A 84 13.33 -4.21 -11.00
C ILE A 84 13.23 -2.69 -10.77
N ARG A 85 12.47 -2.01 -11.60
CA ARG A 85 12.22 -0.57 -11.47
C ARG A 85 10.74 -0.32 -11.23
N VAL A 86 10.39 0.16 -10.06
CA VAL A 86 9.01 0.50 -9.69
C VAL A 86 8.74 1.97 -10.06
N LEU A 87 7.67 2.19 -10.80
CA LEU A 87 7.21 3.51 -11.25
C LEU A 87 5.83 3.79 -10.63
N PRO A 88 5.75 4.58 -9.56
CA PRO A 88 4.47 5.07 -9.05
C PRO A 88 3.80 5.98 -10.09
N VAL A 89 2.49 5.77 -10.31
CA VAL A 89 1.65 6.58 -11.20
C VAL A 89 0.52 7.17 -10.37
N LEU A 90 0.34 8.49 -10.43
CA LEU A 90 -0.75 9.14 -9.72
C LEU A 90 -2.05 9.01 -10.51
N GLY A 91 -3.09 8.55 -9.84
CA GLY A 91 -4.47 8.42 -10.33
C GLY A 91 -5.45 9.08 -9.37
N VAL A 92 -6.70 8.69 -9.43
CA VAL A 92 -7.77 9.18 -8.57
C VAL A 92 -7.98 8.26 -7.35
N GLY A 93 -7.64 6.99 -7.50
CA GLY A 93 -7.90 5.95 -6.48
C GLY A 93 -9.20 5.19 -6.74
N GLY A 94 -9.52 4.25 -5.83
CA GLY A 94 -10.78 3.53 -5.84
C GLY A 94 -11.08 2.78 -7.15
N LEU A 95 -12.30 2.95 -7.64
CA LEU A 95 -12.78 2.29 -8.85
C LEU A 95 -11.98 2.68 -10.10
N GLN A 96 -11.46 3.92 -10.16
CA GLN A 96 -10.64 4.36 -11.29
C GLN A 96 -9.35 3.54 -11.38
N ASN A 97 -8.63 3.36 -10.28
CA ASN A 97 -7.39 2.58 -10.28
C ASN A 97 -7.63 1.11 -10.70
N LEU A 98 -8.78 0.55 -10.31
CA LEU A 98 -9.14 -0.80 -10.72
C LEU A 98 -9.44 -0.88 -12.22
N ASN A 99 -10.10 0.13 -12.78
CA ASN A 99 -10.31 0.26 -14.24
C ASN A 99 -8.98 0.44 -14.98
N ASP A 100 -8.05 1.20 -14.41
CA ASP A 100 -6.73 1.40 -15.02
C ASP A 100 -5.96 0.08 -15.14
N VAL A 101 -6.00 -0.77 -14.11
CA VAL A 101 -5.42 -2.13 -14.19
C VAL A 101 -6.10 -2.99 -15.24
N LEU A 102 -7.43 -2.88 -15.37
CA LEU A 102 -8.21 -3.70 -16.31
C LEU A 102 -8.02 -3.29 -17.77
N PHE A 103 -7.92 -2.01 -18.06
CA PHE A 103 -8.10 -1.48 -19.41
C PHE A 103 -6.97 -0.57 -19.91
N LEU A 104 -6.22 0.09 -19.00
CA LEU A 104 -5.20 1.03 -19.42
C LEU A 104 -3.87 0.32 -19.73
N LYS A 105 -3.30 0.65 -20.90
CA LYS A 105 -1.99 0.10 -21.29
C LYS A 105 -0.89 0.57 -20.32
N ASN A 106 0.04 -0.32 -20.02
CA ASN A 106 1.21 -0.06 -19.18
C ASN A 106 0.90 0.26 -17.70
N ILE A 107 -0.29 -0.06 -17.22
CA ILE A 107 -0.54 -0.19 -15.79
C ILE A 107 -0.44 -1.67 -15.44
N ASP A 108 0.48 -1.99 -14.54
CA ASP A 108 0.75 -3.38 -14.14
C ASP A 108 0.04 -3.73 -12.82
N MET A 109 0.02 -2.77 -11.88
CA MET A 109 -0.51 -2.94 -10.54
C MET A 109 -1.24 -1.67 -10.06
N ALA A 110 -2.08 -1.81 -9.06
CA ALA A 110 -2.77 -0.71 -8.40
C ALA A 110 -2.87 -0.91 -6.89
N VAL A 111 -2.99 0.21 -6.16
CA VAL A 111 -3.54 0.20 -4.80
C VAL A 111 -5.03 0.51 -4.91
N VAL A 112 -5.85 -0.40 -4.39
CA VAL A 112 -7.32 -0.33 -4.39
C VAL A 112 -7.86 -0.76 -3.03
N ASP A 113 -9.16 -0.55 -2.81
CA ASP A 113 -9.80 -0.98 -1.56
C ASP A 113 -10.60 -2.29 -1.77
N GLU A 114 -10.73 -3.06 -0.68
CA GLU A 114 -11.33 -4.40 -0.68
C GLU A 114 -12.72 -4.46 -1.33
N ASP A 115 -13.54 -3.43 -1.11
CA ASP A 115 -14.92 -3.38 -1.60
C ASP A 115 -15.06 -3.05 -3.09
N ASN A 116 -13.96 -2.67 -3.78
CA ASN A 116 -14.01 -2.19 -5.16
C ASN A 116 -14.54 -3.23 -6.16
N LEU A 117 -14.21 -4.52 -6.00
CA LEU A 117 -14.77 -5.55 -6.86
C LEU A 117 -16.29 -5.60 -6.80
N ARG A 118 -16.82 -5.57 -5.58
CA ARG A 118 -18.27 -5.59 -5.33
C ARG A 118 -18.95 -4.35 -5.91
N LEU A 119 -18.32 -3.19 -5.76
CA LEU A 119 -18.84 -1.92 -6.24
C LEU A 119 -18.83 -1.83 -7.77
N LEU A 120 -17.78 -2.30 -8.44
CA LEU A 120 -17.74 -2.38 -9.90
C LEU A 120 -18.84 -3.29 -10.45
N LYS A 121 -19.02 -4.48 -9.85
CA LYS A 121 -20.09 -5.40 -10.24
C LYS A 121 -21.48 -4.78 -10.06
N LYS A 122 -21.68 -3.97 -9.01
CA LYS A 122 -22.94 -3.25 -8.79
C LYS A 122 -23.14 -2.13 -9.84
N LYS A 123 -22.06 -1.44 -10.24
CA LYS A 123 -22.10 -0.31 -11.21
C LYS A 123 -22.42 -0.81 -12.62
N ASP A 124 -21.79 -1.88 -13.09
CA ASP A 124 -22.05 -2.51 -14.38
C ASP A 124 -21.86 -4.03 -14.29
N PRO A 125 -22.94 -4.78 -13.97
CA PRO A 125 -22.87 -6.22 -13.81
C PRO A 125 -22.42 -6.99 -15.07
N ALA A 126 -22.71 -6.47 -16.26
CA ALA A 126 -22.35 -7.13 -17.52
C ALA A 126 -20.84 -6.98 -17.81
N LEU A 127 -20.31 -5.77 -17.67
CA LEU A 127 -18.90 -5.48 -17.95
C LEU A 127 -17.97 -6.16 -16.93
N TYR A 128 -18.38 -6.24 -15.66
CA TYR A 128 -17.56 -6.71 -14.55
C TYR A 128 -18.00 -8.09 -14.00
N ALA A 129 -18.75 -8.89 -14.81
CA ALA A 129 -19.29 -10.19 -14.40
C ALA A 129 -18.23 -11.10 -13.72
N ASN A 130 -17.02 -11.17 -14.28
CA ASN A 130 -15.93 -12.03 -13.82
C ASN A 130 -14.69 -11.21 -13.46
N VAL A 131 -14.87 -10.05 -12.86
CA VAL A 131 -13.74 -9.14 -12.56
C VAL A 131 -12.74 -9.77 -11.58
N GLU A 132 -13.18 -10.59 -10.62
CA GLU A 132 -12.32 -11.31 -9.66
C GLU A 132 -11.38 -12.33 -10.33
N GLN A 133 -11.70 -12.79 -11.54
CA GLN A 133 -10.81 -13.66 -12.32
C GLN A 133 -9.79 -12.86 -13.13
N ARG A 134 -10.08 -11.58 -13.39
CA ARG A 134 -9.21 -10.69 -14.19
C ARG A 134 -8.27 -9.84 -13.36
N VAL A 135 -8.63 -9.57 -12.08
CA VAL A 135 -7.77 -8.84 -11.14
C VAL A 135 -7.62 -9.66 -9.87
N GLN A 136 -6.38 -9.85 -9.45
CA GLN A 136 -6.03 -10.63 -8.27
C GLN A 136 -5.19 -9.78 -7.32
N TYR A 137 -5.34 -10.02 -5.99
CA TYR A 137 -4.54 -9.29 -5.02
C TYR A 137 -3.17 -9.94 -4.83
N ILE A 138 -2.15 -9.11 -4.67
CA ILE A 138 -0.81 -9.52 -4.32
C ILE A 138 -0.71 -9.65 -2.80
N THR A 139 -1.08 -8.58 -2.08
CA THR A 139 -1.09 -8.57 -0.62
C THR A 139 -2.02 -7.48 -0.08
N LYS A 140 -2.48 -7.67 1.17
CA LYS A 140 -3.08 -6.61 1.98
C LYS A 140 -1.98 -5.66 2.43
N LEU A 141 -2.18 -4.35 2.26
CA LEU A 141 -1.25 -3.32 2.72
C LEU A 141 -1.63 -2.85 4.13
N TYR A 142 -2.57 -1.95 4.25
CA TYR A 142 -2.97 -1.34 5.52
C TYR A 142 -4.49 -1.19 5.60
N ASN A 143 -4.98 -0.67 6.72
CA ASN A 143 -6.35 -0.24 6.84
C ASN A 143 -6.44 1.27 6.57
N SER A 144 -7.38 1.67 5.71
CA SER A 144 -7.72 3.06 5.41
C SER A 144 -8.87 3.47 6.32
N GLU A 145 -8.60 4.36 7.28
CA GLU A 145 -9.61 4.89 8.20
C GLU A 145 -10.45 5.98 7.50
N PHE A 146 -11.72 6.00 7.82
CA PHE A 146 -12.65 7.02 7.36
C PHE A 146 -12.59 8.24 8.29
N HIS A 147 -11.95 9.30 7.80
CA HIS A 147 -11.76 10.55 8.54
C HIS A 147 -12.83 11.55 8.12
N VAL A 148 -13.59 12.07 9.06
CA VAL A 148 -14.47 13.21 8.87
C VAL A 148 -13.98 14.34 9.76
N LEU A 149 -13.28 15.31 9.18
CA LEU A 149 -12.81 16.51 9.86
C LEU A 149 -13.83 17.62 9.67
N ALA A 150 -14.40 18.12 10.75
CA ALA A 150 -15.46 19.10 10.76
C ALA A 150 -15.07 20.35 11.56
N ARG A 151 -15.73 21.48 11.26
CA ARG A 151 -15.62 22.70 12.05
C ARG A 151 -16.23 22.53 13.44
N ASN A 152 -15.79 23.32 14.40
CA ASN A 152 -16.21 23.22 15.80
C ASN A 152 -17.71 23.48 16.03
N ASP A 153 -18.42 24.09 15.11
CA ASP A 153 -19.88 24.29 15.16
C ASP A 153 -20.67 23.03 14.78
N ILE A 154 -20.04 22.05 14.16
CA ILE A 154 -20.60 20.74 13.80
C ILE A 154 -20.23 19.75 14.90
N LYS A 155 -21.18 19.16 15.61
CA LYS A 155 -20.95 18.24 16.73
C LYS A 155 -21.19 16.78 16.38
N SER A 156 -22.03 16.53 15.39
CA SER A 156 -22.43 15.20 14.94
C SER A 156 -22.61 15.16 13.43
N TYR A 157 -22.82 13.97 12.87
CA TYR A 157 -23.19 13.84 11.46
C TYR A 157 -24.56 14.49 11.16
N ASP A 158 -25.49 14.51 12.14
CA ASP A 158 -26.79 15.16 11.94
C ASP A 158 -26.68 16.67 11.68
N ASP A 159 -25.68 17.33 12.25
CA ASP A 159 -25.42 18.77 12.03
C ASP A 159 -24.93 19.05 10.60
N LEU A 160 -24.51 18.04 9.85
CA LEU A 160 -24.10 18.15 8.46
C LEU A 160 -25.29 18.18 7.48
N LYS A 161 -26.52 17.94 7.95
CA LYS A 161 -27.71 18.01 7.11
C LYS A 161 -27.77 19.33 6.36
N ASP A 162 -27.92 19.23 5.03
CA ASP A 162 -27.98 20.36 4.10
C ASP A 162 -26.72 21.26 4.09
N LYS A 163 -25.63 20.86 4.76
CA LYS A 163 -24.34 21.59 4.74
C LYS A 163 -23.48 21.15 3.56
N LYS A 164 -22.53 22.01 3.20
CA LYS A 164 -21.53 21.73 2.17
C LYS A 164 -20.42 20.87 2.76
N VAL A 165 -20.28 19.65 2.27
CA VAL A 165 -19.29 18.65 2.72
C VAL A 165 -18.42 18.23 1.54
N ASN A 166 -17.11 18.17 1.73
CA ASN A 166 -16.19 17.71 0.70
C ASN A 166 -16.03 16.19 0.73
N PHE A 167 -16.34 15.55 -0.39
CA PHE A 167 -16.24 14.12 -0.62
C PHE A 167 -14.93 13.72 -1.34
N ASN A 168 -13.91 14.57 -1.28
CA ASN A 168 -12.67 14.44 -2.04
C ASN A 168 -12.90 14.53 -3.57
N LEU A 169 -12.04 13.93 -4.38
CA LEU A 169 -12.18 13.94 -5.83
C LEU A 169 -13.30 13.00 -6.27
N LYS A 170 -13.95 13.37 -7.36
CA LYS A 170 -15.00 12.56 -7.95
C LYS A 170 -14.44 11.21 -8.44
N ASP A 171 -15.22 10.15 -8.29
CA ASP A 171 -14.86 8.74 -8.55
C ASP A 171 -13.71 8.21 -7.68
N SER A 172 -13.29 8.95 -6.63
CA SER A 172 -12.32 8.48 -5.64
C SER A 172 -12.95 7.46 -4.67
N GLN A 173 -12.10 6.68 -3.99
CA GLN A 173 -12.58 5.78 -2.94
C GLN A 173 -13.22 6.53 -1.78
N THR A 174 -12.74 7.73 -1.46
CA THR A 174 -13.35 8.59 -0.43
C THR A 174 -14.80 8.92 -0.76
N GLU A 175 -15.08 9.36 -2.01
CA GLU A 175 -16.45 9.63 -2.45
C GLU A 175 -17.34 8.40 -2.30
N VAL A 176 -16.89 7.26 -2.81
CA VAL A 176 -17.67 6.01 -2.79
C VAL A 176 -18.02 5.57 -1.36
N THR A 177 -17.04 5.65 -0.45
CA THR A 177 -17.27 5.30 0.97
C THR A 177 -18.14 6.35 1.66
N ALA A 178 -17.91 7.64 1.40
CA ALA A 178 -18.72 8.72 1.94
C ALA A 178 -20.18 8.61 1.49
N ASP A 179 -20.44 8.32 0.22
CA ASP A 179 -21.79 8.06 -0.29
C ASP A 179 -22.45 6.93 0.47
N THR A 180 -21.72 5.80 0.67
CA THR A 180 -22.25 4.65 1.42
C THR A 180 -22.61 5.03 2.87
N VAL A 181 -21.77 5.82 3.54
CA VAL A 181 -21.98 6.28 4.92
C VAL A 181 -23.20 7.21 4.98
N PHE A 182 -23.24 8.28 4.18
CA PHE A 182 -24.30 9.27 4.23
C PHE A 182 -25.66 8.73 3.75
N ASP A 183 -25.65 7.81 2.78
CA ASP A 183 -26.87 7.10 2.35
C ASP A 183 -27.40 6.19 3.47
N SER A 184 -26.53 5.48 4.19
CA SER A 184 -26.91 4.65 5.35
C SER A 184 -27.47 5.49 6.49
N LEU A 185 -26.88 6.66 6.77
CA LEU A 185 -27.36 7.60 7.78
C LEU A 185 -28.62 8.37 7.34
N LYS A 186 -28.92 8.38 6.05
CA LYS A 186 -30.02 9.18 5.44
C LYS A 186 -29.87 10.67 5.71
N ILE A 187 -28.63 11.17 5.73
CA ILE A 187 -28.32 12.59 5.94
C ILE A 187 -27.99 13.23 4.58
N PRO A 188 -28.90 14.06 4.02
CA PRO A 188 -28.64 14.77 2.80
C PRO A 188 -27.61 15.88 3.04
N VAL A 189 -26.59 15.99 2.15
CA VAL A 189 -25.55 17.01 2.19
C VAL A 189 -25.32 17.61 0.81
N GLN A 190 -24.81 18.85 0.76
CA GLN A 190 -24.33 19.47 -0.48
C GLN A 190 -22.90 19.00 -0.75
N ARG A 191 -22.72 18.11 -1.72
CA ARG A 191 -21.41 17.52 -2.03
C ARG A 191 -20.52 18.51 -2.76
N SER A 192 -19.24 18.55 -2.39
CA SER A 192 -18.18 19.24 -3.13
C SER A 192 -17.00 18.30 -3.36
N TYR A 193 -16.16 18.60 -4.36
CA TYR A 193 -15.13 17.69 -4.86
C TYR A 193 -13.82 18.46 -5.05
N TYR A 194 -13.10 18.64 -3.96
CA TYR A 194 -11.78 19.26 -3.90
C TYR A 194 -10.75 18.24 -3.43
N ASP A 195 -9.51 18.36 -3.88
CA ASP A 195 -8.41 17.60 -3.30
C ASP A 195 -8.19 17.97 -1.83
N ASN A 196 -7.32 17.20 -1.15
CA ASN A 196 -7.12 17.34 0.29
C ASN A 196 -6.63 18.73 0.71
N ASP A 197 -5.72 19.34 -0.06
CA ASP A 197 -5.12 20.63 0.31
C ASP A 197 -6.09 21.78 0.06
N GLU A 198 -6.84 21.76 -1.04
CA GLU A 198 -7.88 22.75 -1.31
C GLU A 198 -9.07 22.59 -0.35
N ALA A 199 -9.49 21.35 -0.06
CA ALA A 199 -10.54 21.08 0.93
C ALA A 199 -10.17 21.61 2.32
N MET A 200 -8.92 21.42 2.76
CA MET A 200 -8.45 21.94 4.04
C MET A 200 -8.53 23.47 4.10
N LYS A 201 -8.09 24.18 3.05
CA LYS A 201 -8.21 25.65 2.98
C LYS A 201 -9.66 26.09 3.09
N ARG A 202 -10.58 25.42 2.39
CA ARG A 202 -12.02 25.73 2.40
C ARG A 202 -12.69 25.40 3.73
N LEU A 203 -12.24 24.34 4.41
CA LEU A 203 -12.70 24.02 5.76
C LEU A 203 -12.31 25.13 6.74
N LEU A 204 -11.03 25.53 6.73
CA LEU A 204 -10.51 26.56 7.63
C LEU A 204 -11.09 27.95 7.33
N SER A 205 -11.40 28.26 6.08
CA SER A 205 -12.08 29.52 5.71
C SER A 205 -13.59 29.52 5.97
N GLY A 206 -14.19 28.36 6.28
CA GLY A 206 -15.62 28.21 6.52
C GLY A 206 -16.47 28.07 5.25
N ASP A 207 -15.87 27.87 4.07
CA ASP A 207 -16.63 27.61 2.83
C ASP A 207 -17.27 26.22 2.82
N ILE A 208 -16.67 25.25 3.50
CA ILE A 208 -17.25 23.93 3.73
C ILE A 208 -17.35 23.63 5.24
N SER A 209 -18.31 22.82 5.62
CA SER A 209 -18.55 22.47 7.04
C SER A 209 -17.75 21.26 7.50
N ALA A 210 -17.42 20.35 6.58
CA ALA A 210 -16.57 19.20 6.83
C ALA A 210 -15.85 18.75 5.56
N MET A 211 -14.71 18.05 5.75
CA MET A 211 -14.03 17.33 4.69
C MET A 211 -13.85 15.86 5.08
N ILE A 212 -13.95 14.99 4.09
CA ILE A 212 -13.85 13.54 4.26
C ILE A 212 -12.62 13.02 3.53
N ILE A 213 -11.89 12.11 4.17
CA ILE A 213 -10.79 11.38 3.54
C ILE A 213 -10.81 9.92 4.02
N LEU A 214 -10.81 8.97 3.10
CA LEU A 214 -10.53 7.57 3.38
C LEU A 214 -9.06 7.30 3.07
N THR A 215 -8.26 7.04 4.10
CA THR A 215 -6.80 6.84 3.94
C THR A 215 -6.19 6.24 5.20
N GLY A 216 -4.99 5.68 5.10
CA GLY A 216 -4.24 5.24 6.28
C GLY A 216 -3.76 6.42 7.12
N ALA A 217 -4.06 6.40 8.42
CA ALA A 217 -3.60 7.41 9.36
C ALA A 217 -2.11 7.22 9.73
N PRO A 218 -1.34 8.31 9.99
CA PRO A 218 -1.74 9.71 9.90
C PRO A 218 -1.72 10.23 8.45
N GLN A 219 -2.74 10.98 8.09
CA GLN A 219 -2.83 11.62 6.78
C GLN A 219 -2.09 12.97 6.81
N VAL A 220 -1.24 13.23 5.81
CA VAL A 220 -0.26 14.31 5.84
C VAL A 220 -0.87 15.72 5.93
N THR A 221 -2.03 15.96 5.32
CA THR A 221 -2.71 17.27 5.37
C THR A 221 -3.36 17.47 6.72
N MET A 222 -4.02 16.44 7.28
CA MET A 222 -4.66 16.51 8.61
C MET A 222 -3.64 16.57 9.76
N ALA A 223 -2.49 15.91 9.61
CA ALA A 223 -1.42 15.96 10.61
C ALA A 223 -0.79 17.36 10.80
N LYS A 224 -0.99 18.27 9.84
CA LYS A 224 -0.54 19.67 9.91
C LYS A 224 -1.52 20.60 10.62
N VAL A 225 -2.72 20.14 10.92
CA VAL A 225 -3.76 20.92 11.62
C VAL A 225 -3.27 21.29 13.00
N LYS A 226 -3.51 22.53 13.40
CA LYS A 226 -3.16 23.04 14.70
C LYS A 226 -4.39 23.03 15.62
N LYS A 227 -4.14 23.06 16.92
CA LYS A 227 -5.20 23.03 17.93
C LYS A 227 -6.14 24.26 17.85
N GLU A 228 -5.58 25.40 17.41
CA GLU A 228 -6.31 26.67 17.24
C GLU A 228 -7.12 26.76 15.94
N ASP A 229 -6.97 25.83 15.00
CA ASP A 229 -7.66 25.88 13.71
C ASP A 229 -9.19 25.66 13.80
N GLY A 230 -9.68 25.28 14.98
CA GLY A 230 -11.13 25.22 15.23
C GLY A 230 -11.85 24.09 14.49
N VAL A 231 -11.17 22.97 14.34
CA VAL A 231 -11.71 21.76 13.70
C VAL A 231 -11.47 20.53 14.56
N HIS A 232 -12.28 19.47 14.36
CA HIS A 232 -12.16 18.22 15.09
C HIS A 232 -12.70 17.05 14.25
N PHE A 233 -12.37 15.81 14.63
CA PHE A 233 -12.94 14.62 14.01
C PHE A 233 -14.34 14.31 14.55
N LEU A 234 -15.24 13.91 13.66
CA LEU A 234 -16.55 13.38 14.03
C LEU A 234 -16.45 11.86 14.25
N PRO A 235 -16.89 11.35 15.41
CA PRO A 235 -16.94 9.92 15.67
C PRO A 235 -18.06 9.24 14.87
N LEU A 236 -17.80 8.01 14.41
CA LEU A 236 -18.76 7.20 13.67
C LEU A 236 -18.95 5.86 14.40
N ASP A 237 -19.78 5.86 15.43
CA ASP A 237 -20.19 4.69 16.18
C ASP A 237 -21.63 4.82 16.68
N GLN A 238 -22.16 3.74 17.26
CA GLN A 238 -23.54 3.72 17.72
C GLN A 238 -23.78 4.63 18.93
N ASP A 239 -22.77 4.89 19.75
CA ASP A 239 -22.89 5.76 20.92
C ASP A 239 -22.99 7.25 20.51
N SER A 240 -22.28 7.64 19.44
CA SER A 240 -22.33 8.98 18.87
C SER A 240 -23.53 9.22 17.95
N LEU A 241 -24.12 8.16 17.41
CA LEU A 241 -25.25 8.18 16.47
C LEU A 241 -26.38 7.24 16.94
N PRO A 242 -26.96 7.48 18.14
CA PRO A 242 -27.91 6.55 18.76
C PRO A 242 -29.22 6.35 17.97
N ASN A 243 -29.58 7.30 17.12
CA ASN A 243 -30.81 7.29 16.32
C ASN A 243 -30.63 6.67 14.92
N HIS A 244 -29.41 6.26 14.56
CA HIS A 244 -29.10 5.70 13.26
C HIS A 244 -28.80 4.20 13.35
N ASP A 245 -29.25 3.44 12.34
CA ASP A 245 -28.88 2.03 12.21
C ASP A 245 -27.56 1.91 11.45
N LEU A 246 -26.50 1.61 12.18
CA LEU A 246 -25.15 1.42 11.64
C LEU A 246 -24.82 -0.04 11.30
N HIS A 247 -25.77 -0.97 11.50
CA HIS A 247 -25.53 -2.40 11.28
C HIS A 247 -25.02 -2.70 9.86
N GLY A 248 -25.61 -2.08 8.85
CA GLY A 248 -25.21 -2.23 7.45
C GLY A 248 -23.79 -1.72 7.16
N LEU A 249 -23.36 -0.65 7.82
CA LEU A 249 -21.98 -0.13 7.71
C LEU A 249 -20.98 -1.10 8.33
N PHE A 250 -21.20 -1.53 9.57
CA PHE A 250 -20.30 -2.46 10.26
C PHE A 250 -20.32 -3.89 9.70
N ALA A 251 -21.31 -4.23 8.88
CA ALA A 251 -21.30 -5.49 8.12
C ALA A 251 -20.35 -5.44 6.91
N ASN A 252 -20.07 -4.24 6.37
CA ASN A 252 -19.27 -4.05 5.17
C ASN A 252 -17.88 -3.46 5.42
N TYR A 253 -17.68 -2.73 6.53
CA TYR A 253 -16.44 -2.07 6.90
C TYR A 253 -15.93 -2.57 8.24
N LEU A 254 -14.63 -2.45 8.45
CA LEU A 254 -14.01 -2.77 9.74
C LEU A 254 -14.29 -1.65 10.74
N PRO A 255 -14.56 -1.96 12.02
CA PRO A 255 -14.45 -0.97 13.08
C PRO A 255 -13.00 -0.53 13.23
N ALA A 256 -12.78 0.77 13.41
CA ALA A 256 -11.47 1.37 13.58
C ALA A 256 -11.51 2.51 14.59
N GLU A 257 -10.34 2.91 15.05
CA GLU A 257 -10.16 4.03 15.96
C GLU A 257 -9.00 4.91 15.48
N ILE A 258 -9.20 6.22 15.49
CA ILE A 258 -8.14 7.21 15.26
C ILE A 258 -7.64 7.66 16.63
N THR A 259 -6.34 7.51 16.90
CA THR A 259 -5.76 7.72 18.22
C THR A 259 -5.05 9.07 18.33
N HIS A 260 -4.82 9.52 19.58
CA HIS A 260 -4.04 10.71 19.89
C HIS A 260 -2.65 10.70 19.24
N ASP A 261 -1.93 9.57 19.28
CA ASP A 261 -0.57 9.46 18.74
C ASP A 261 -0.48 9.75 17.24
N LEU A 262 -1.58 9.53 16.50
CA LEU A 262 -1.67 9.81 15.07
C LEU A 262 -1.95 11.29 14.79
N TYR A 263 -2.72 11.96 15.68
CA TYR A 263 -3.14 13.35 15.52
C TYR A 263 -3.20 14.09 16.88
N PRO A 264 -2.06 14.39 17.49
CA PRO A 264 -2.01 14.94 18.86
C PRO A 264 -2.65 16.34 19.00
N ASN A 265 -2.78 17.08 17.90
CA ASN A 265 -3.45 18.38 17.91
C ASN A 265 -4.98 18.29 17.78
N LEU A 266 -5.51 17.17 17.29
CA LEU A 266 -6.94 16.97 17.01
C LEU A 266 -7.63 16.06 18.02
N ILE A 267 -6.89 15.19 18.69
CA ILE A 267 -7.42 14.19 19.63
C ILE A 267 -6.76 14.39 20.97
N ALA A 268 -7.54 14.44 22.06
CA ALA A 268 -7.01 14.58 23.40
C ALA A 268 -6.24 13.33 23.85
N GLU A 269 -5.23 13.50 24.68
CA GLU A 269 -4.45 12.39 25.25
C GLU A 269 -5.37 11.42 25.99
N GLY A 270 -5.15 10.13 25.80
CA GLY A 270 -5.95 9.06 26.41
C GLY A 270 -7.34 8.87 25.80
N THR A 271 -7.66 9.57 24.71
CA THR A 271 -8.93 9.39 23.96
C THR A 271 -8.69 8.86 22.56
N THR A 272 -9.76 8.32 21.96
CA THR A 272 -9.79 7.87 20.57
C THR A 272 -11.05 8.38 19.87
N VAL A 273 -11.04 8.43 18.55
CA VAL A 273 -12.22 8.71 17.72
C VAL A 273 -12.62 7.44 17.01
N PRO A 274 -13.75 6.82 17.36
CA PRO A 274 -14.25 5.64 16.67
C PRO A 274 -14.67 5.98 15.23
N THR A 275 -14.38 5.07 14.31
CA THR A 275 -14.69 5.20 12.90
C THR A 275 -14.78 3.83 12.23
N ILE A 276 -14.89 3.81 10.90
CA ILE A 276 -14.78 2.61 10.08
C ILE A 276 -13.50 2.63 9.26
N ALA A 277 -13.07 1.46 8.79
CA ALA A 277 -11.94 1.35 7.88
C ALA A 277 -12.21 0.34 6.76
N ASN A 278 -11.52 0.55 5.65
CA ASN A 278 -11.46 -0.38 4.52
C ASN A 278 -10.05 -0.94 4.38
N ARG A 279 -9.87 -2.14 3.83
CA ARG A 279 -8.55 -2.72 3.60
C ARG A 279 -7.99 -2.27 2.26
N ALA A 280 -6.82 -1.64 2.28
CA ALA A 280 -6.07 -1.30 1.07
C ALA A 280 -5.28 -2.52 0.58
N LEU A 281 -5.41 -2.84 -0.69
CA LEU A 281 -4.81 -4.00 -1.35
C LEU A 281 -3.89 -3.55 -2.49
N LEU A 282 -2.76 -4.21 -2.63
CA LEU A 282 -1.98 -4.18 -3.86
C LEU A 282 -2.50 -5.27 -4.80
N VAL A 283 -2.93 -4.88 -5.99
CA VAL A 283 -3.55 -5.79 -6.97
C VAL A 283 -2.83 -5.73 -8.31
N ALA A 284 -2.98 -6.80 -9.10
CA ALA A 284 -2.50 -6.89 -10.46
C ALA A 284 -3.55 -7.50 -11.38
N TYR A 285 -3.46 -7.22 -12.69
CA TYR A 285 -4.21 -7.96 -13.69
C TYR A 285 -3.73 -9.42 -13.74
N THR A 286 -4.64 -10.35 -13.99
CA THR A 286 -4.33 -11.79 -14.13
C THR A 286 -3.71 -12.07 -15.49
N TRP A 287 -2.41 -11.79 -15.61
CA TRP A 287 -1.65 -12.10 -16.81
C TRP A 287 -1.48 -13.61 -16.99
N PRO A 288 -1.48 -14.12 -18.25
CA PRO A 288 -1.15 -15.51 -18.48
C PRO A 288 0.21 -15.88 -17.90
N GLU A 289 0.30 -17.07 -17.30
CA GLU A 289 1.55 -17.59 -16.77
C GLU A 289 2.64 -17.59 -17.86
N ASN A 290 3.87 -17.27 -17.47
CA ASN A 290 5.04 -17.14 -18.35
C ASN A 290 4.98 -15.98 -19.37
N SER A 291 3.94 -15.13 -19.38
CA SER A 291 3.99 -13.89 -20.15
C SER A 291 5.04 -12.93 -19.56
N GLN A 292 5.57 -12.03 -20.40
CA GLN A 292 6.57 -11.05 -19.97
C GLN A 292 6.06 -10.22 -18.76
N ARG A 293 4.79 -9.81 -18.79
CA ARG A 293 4.19 -9.03 -17.70
C ARG A 293 4.03 -9.85 -16.41
N TYR A 294 3.57 -11.10 -16.53
CA TYR A 294 3.49 -12.02 -15.40
C TYR A 294 4.86 -12.17 -14.72
N ASN A 295 5.91 -12.42 -15.51
CA ASN A 295 7.27 -12.61 -15.02
C ASN A 295 7.84 -11.35 -14.35
N LYS A 296 7.55 -10.15 -14.89
CA LYS A 296 7.95 -8.88 -14.25
C LYS A 296 7.29 -8.68 -12.90
N ILE A 297 5.99 -8.95 -12.80
CA ILE A 297 5.24 -8.83 -11.54
C ILE A 297 5.71 -9.89 -10.54
N ALA A 298 5.98 -11.11 -10.98
CA ALA A 298 6.55 -12.16 -10.12
C ALA A 298 7.91 -11.75 -9.54
N LYS A 299 8.78 -11.16 -10.38
CA LYS A 299 10.08 -10.62 -9.95
C LYS A 299 9.93 -9.44 -8.96
N PHE A 300 8.95 -8.56 -9.21
CA PHE A 300 8.61 -7.49 -8.27
C PHE A 300 8.16 -8.06 -6.92
N ILE A 301 7.30 -9.09 -6.91
CA ILE A 301 6.79 -9.72 -5.68
C ILE A 301 7.94 -10.31 -4.87
N ASP A 302 8.86 -11.04 -5.51
CA ASP A 302 10.05 -11.59 -4.86
C ASP A 302 10.90 -10.49 -4.23
N ALA A 303 11.22 -9.43 -4.99
CA ALA A 303 12.00 -8.30 -4.50
C ALA A 303 11.31 -7.52 -3.38
N PHE A 304 9.99 -7.35 -3.46
CA PHE A 304 9.21 -6.62 -2.46
C PHE A 304 9.05 -7.42 -1.16
N PHE A 305 8.64 -8.68 -1.26
CA PHE A 305 8.38 -9.51 -0.08
C PHE A 305 9.68 -9.83 0.67
N SER A 306 10.77 -10.10 -0.04
CA SER A 306 12.09 -10.34 0.57
C SER A 306 12.66 -9.12 1.30
N LYS A 307 12.19 -7.92 0.99
CA LYS A 307 12.66 -6.66 1.61
C LYS A 307 11.63 -6.02 2.53
N ILE A 308 10.56 -6.72 2.90
CA ILE A 308 9.45 -6.16 3.69
C ILE A 308 9.92 -5.55 5.02
N ASP A 309 10.90 -6.16 5.69
CA ASP A 309 11.44 -5.69 6.95
C ASP A 309 12.10 -4.30 6.85
N GLN A 310 12.66 -3.95 5.69
CA GLN A 310 13.25 -2.63 5.44
C GLN A 310 12.18 -1.53 5.36
N LEU A 311 10.93 -1.89 5.15
CA LEU A 311 9.78 -0.99 5.10
C LEU A 311 9.22 -0.68 6.50
N ASN A 312 9.51 -1.51 7.50
CA ASN A 312 9.13 -1.28 8.90
C ASN A 312 10.01 -0.26 9.64
N SER A 313 10.90 0.46 8.94
CA SER A 313 11.76 1.49 9.51
C SER A 313 10.95 2.67 10.08
N PRO A 314 11.35 3.26 11.23
CA PRO A 314 10.69 4.44 11.81
C PRO A 314 10.63 5.67 10.89
N SER A 315 11.52 5.76 9.89
CA SER A 315 11.53 6.86 8.91
C SER A 315 10.45 6.73 7.83
N ARG A 316 9.73 5.60 7.80
CA ARG A 316 8.67 5.33 6.84
C ARG A 316 7.29 5.47 7.46
N HIS A 317 6.26 5.36 6.64
CA HIS A 317 4.89 5.49 7.12
C HIS A 317 4.56 4.43 8.19
N PRO A 318 3.98 4.79 9.36
CA PRO A 318 3.71 3.83 10.44
C PRO A 318 2.80 2.67 10.04
N LYS A 319 1.95 2.85 9.04
CA LYS A 319 1.06 1.82 8.47
C LYS A 319 1.80 0.62 7.88
N TRP A 320 3.11 0.69 7.65
CA TRP A 320 3.89 -0.47 7.24
C TRP A 320 3.84 -1.60 8.27
N ARG A 321 3.65 -1.28 9.55
CA ARG A 321 3.48 -2.26 10.62
C ARG A 321 2.17 -3.05 10.52
N GLU A 322 1.19 -2.60 9.75
CA GLU A 322 -0.08 -3.28 9.51
C GLU A 322 -0.03 -4.24 8.31
N VAL A 323 1.04 -4.19 7.52
CA VAL A 323 1.17 -5.05 6.34
C VAL A 323 1.30 -6.50 6.79
N ASN A 324 0.39 -7.33 6.27
CA ASN A 324 0.41 -8.77 6.49
C ASN A 324 0.38 -9.47 5.13
N LEU A 325 1.55 -9.95 4.71
CA LEU A 325 1.72 -10.61 3.41
C LEU A 325 0.85 -11.85 3.27
N SER A 326 0.56 -12.55 4.37
CA SER A 326 -0.23 -13.78 4.38
C SER A 326 -1.73 -13.57 4.55
N ALA A 327 -2.20 -12.31 4.80
CA ALA A 327 -3.62 -12.03 5.03
C ALA A 327 -4.48 -12.50 3.86
N GLU A 328 -5.49 -13.29 4.16
CA GLU A 328 -6.49 -13.72 3.18
C GLU A 328 -7.60 -12.68 3.03
N MET A 329 -8.00 -12.44 1.79
CA MET A 329 -9.01 -11.44 1.45
C MET A 329 -10.28 -12.10 0.92
N PRO A 330 -11.38 -12.10 1.68
CA PRO A 330 -12.63 -12.70 1.23
C PRO A 330 -13.11 -12.10 -0.09
N GLY A 331 -13.47 -12.95 -1.03
CA GLY A 331 -13.97 -12.52 -2.35
C GLY A 331 -12.88 -12.12 -3.35
N TRP A 332 -11.61 -12.17 -2.98
CA TRP A 332 -10.46 -11.92 -3.85
C TRP A 332 -9.63 -13.19 -4.06
N LEU A 333 -9.17 -13.41 -5.28
CA LEU A 333 -8.18 -14.43 -5.58
C LEU A 333 -6.78 -13.85 -5.40
N ARG A 334 -5.88 -14.62 -4.78
CA ARG A 334 -4.48 -14.21 -4.65
C ARG A 334 -3.73 -14.45 -5.94
N PHE A 335 -2.91 -13.49 -6.36
CA PHE A 335 -2.05 -13.62 -7.52
C PHE A 335 -1.05 -14.75 -7.31
N LYS A 336 -0.99 -15.69 -8.25
CA LYS A 336 -0.26 -16.95 -8.08
C LYS A 336 1.20 -16.77 -7.63
N PRO A 337 2.03 -15.87 -8.21
CA PRO A 337 3.39 -15.66 -7.72
C PRO A 337 3.48 -15.26 -6.24
N ALA A 338 2.51 -14.50 -5.73
CA ALA A 338 2.47 -14.17 -4.31
C ALA A 338 2.12 -15.38 -3.45
N ALA A 339 1.18 -16.22 -3.91
CA ALA A 339 0.84 -17.47 -3.22
C ALA A 339 2.03 -18.45 -3.19
N ASP A 340 2.71 -18.61 -4.32
CA ASP A 340 3.87 -19.49 -4.46
C ASP A 340 5.04 -19.03 -3.57
N TRP A 341 5.31 -17.69 -3.55
CA TRP A 341 6.33 -17.11 -2.68
C TRP A 341 6.05 -17.39 -1.19
N LEU A 342 4.81 -17.14 -0.76
CA LEU A 342 4.38 -17.38 0.63
C LEU A 342 4.46 -18.86 1.01
N ALA A 343 4.13 -19.77 0.10
CA ALA A 343 4.27 -21.21 0.33
C ALA A 343 5.73 -21.62 0.52
N ALA A 344 6.64 -21.06 -0.29
CA ALA A 344 8.08 -21.34 -0.21
C ALA A 344 8.75 -20.72 1.04
N HIS A 345 8.23 -19.58 1.53
CA HIS A 345 8.85 -18.81 2.62
C HIS A 345 7.94 -18.77 3.87
N ARG A 346 7.17 -19.82 4.12
CA ARG A 346 6.19 -19.87 5.22
C ARG A 346 6.76 -19.48 6.58
N ASN A 347 8.00 -19.84 6.88
CA ASN A 347 8.66 -19.51 8.13
C ASN A 347 9.12 -18.04 8.23
N GLN A 348 9.42 -17.38 7.09
CA GLN A 348 9.82 -15.97 7.06
C GLN A 348 8.61 -15.03 7.13
N ALA A 349 7.50 -15.39 6.48
CA ALA A 349 6.26 -14.59 6.48
C ALA A 349 5.64 -14.45 7.89
N VAL A 350 5.87 -15.43 8.77
CA VAL A 350 5.42 -15.37 10.18
C VAL A 350 6.33 -14.48 11.02
N SER A 351 7.62 -14.35 10.68
CA SER A 351 8.60 -13.54 11.41
C SER A 351 8.51 -12.04 11.10
N ALA A 352 7.91 -11.66 9.98
CA ALA A 352 7.81 -10.25 9.55
C ALA A 352 6.88 -9.38 10.42
N ASN A 353 6.20 -9.98 11.41
CA ASN A 353 5.42 -9.25 12.41
C ASN A 353 5.62 -9.86 13.81
N PRO A 354 6.81 -9.69 14.44
CA PRO A 354 7.09 -10.22 15.77
C PRO A 354 6.24 -9.57 16.88
N ASP A 355 5.67 -8.37 16.64
CA ASP A 355 4.81 -7.66 17.59
C ASP A 355 3.32 -8.00 17.46
N SER A 356 2.91 -8.85 16.53
CA SER A 356 1.60 -9.47 16.59
C SER A 356 1.61 -10.58 17.65
N THR A 357 1.77 -10.18 18.91
CA THR A 357 1.42 -11.03 20.04
C THR A 357 -0.02 -11.49 19.80
N PRO A 358 -0.33 -12.81 19.95
CA PRO A 358 -1.68 -13.34 19.77
C PRO A 358 -2.74 -12.73 20.71
N GLY A 359 -2.45 -11.64 21.38
CA GLY A 359 -3.29 -10.95 22.36
C GLY A 359 -3.63 -9.49 22.04
N GLN A 360 -3.02 -8.87 21.03
CA GLN A 360 -3.48 -7.55 20.59
C GLN A 360 -4.47 -7.71 19.44
N SER A 361 -5.68 -7.30 19.73
CA SER A 361 -6.92 -7.39 18.98
C SER A 361 -6.76 -6.97 17.52
N SER A 362 -6.67 -7.95 16.60
CA SER A 362 -6.85 -7.62 15.19
C SER A 362 -8.26 -7.07 14.96
N PRO A 363 -8.45 -6.10 14.06
CA PRO A 363 -9.78 -5.61 13.69
C PRO A 363 -10.74 -6.74 13.27
N GLU A 364 -10.21 -7.80 12.66
CA GLU A 364 -10.96 -9.00 12.29
C GLU A 364 -11.50 -9.76 13.51
N LEU A 365 -10.70 -9.89 14.56
CA LEU A 365 -11.13 -10.54 15.81
C LEU A 365 -12.14 -9.68 16.56
N ARG A 366 -12.01 -8.36 16.53
CA ARG A 366 -13.05 -7.45 17.07
C ARG A 366 -14.36 -7.58 16.28
N LEU A 367 -14.28 -7.63 14.96
CA LEU A 367 -15.47 -7.84 14.12
C LEU A 367 -16.14 -9.19 14.36
N ALA A 368 -15.34 -10.27 14.45
CA ALA A 368 -15.85 -11.61 14.77
C ALA A 368 -16.54 -11.63 16.14
N PHE A 369 -15.94 -10.99 17.14
CA PHE A 369 -16.52 -10.85 18.47
C PHE A 369 -17.81 -10.02 18.46
N GLN A 370 -17.85 -8.89 17.74
CA GLN A 370 -19.05 -8.09 17.60
C GLN A 370 -20.20 -8.86 16.94
N LYS A 371 -19.91 -9.62 15.86
CA LYS A 371 -20.90 -10.52 15.22
C LYS A 371 -21.41 -11.58 16.18
N LEU A 372 -20.52 -12.17 16.97
CA LEU A 372 -20.89 -13.15 18.01
C LEU A 372 -21.82 -12.52 19.06
N MET A 373 -21.48 -11.32 19.54
CA MET A 373 -22.26 -10.60 20.54
C MET A 373 -23.61 -10.11 20.02
N GLN A 374 -23.69 -9.69 18.74
CA GLN A 374 -24.95 -9.32 18.08
C GLN A 374 -25.88 -10.53 17.95
N ASN A 375 -25.36 -11.69 17.52
CA ASN A 375 -26.15 -12.94 17.44
C ASN A 375 -26.62 -13.39 18.82
N TYR A 376 -25.80 -13.20 19.85
CA TYR A 376 -26.17 -13.53 21.23
C TYR A 376 -27.25 -12.58 21.80
N ALA A 377 -27.13 -11.28 21.52
CA ALA A 377 -28.12 -10.28 21.94
C ALA A 377 -29.48 -10.50 21.26
N SER A 378 -29.49 -10.82 19.97
CA SER A 378 -30.72 -11.11 19.20
C SER A 378 -31.39 -12.42 19.64
N SER A 379 -30.63 -13.41 20.11
CA SER A 379 -31.17 -14.71 20.56
C SER A 379 -31.60 -14.73 22.01
N SER A 380 -31.12 -13.83 22.88
CA SER A 380 -31.32 -13.90 24.34
C SER A 380 -32.22 -12.81 24.93
N GLY A 381 -32.67 -11.82 24.15
CA GLY A 381 -33.56 -10.74 24.62
C GLY A 381 -32.98 -9.88 25.77
N ARG A 382 -31.66 -9.87 25.97
CA ARG A 382 -30.99 -9.19 27.08
C ARG A 382 -30.55 -7.77 26.71
N LYS A 383 -30.53 -6.88 27.73
CA LYS A 383 -30.02 -5.49 27.66
C LYS A 383 -28.63 -5.40 26.98
N THR A 384 -28.44 -4.36 26.18
CA THR A 384 -27.14 -3.98 25.61
C THR A 384 -26.08 -3.86 26.69
N LEU A 385 -24.95 -4.52 26.50
CA LEU A 385 -23.80 -4.45 27.38
C LEU A 385 -23.13 -3.09 27.28
N SER A 386 -22.67 -2.55 28.42
CA SER A 386 -21.85 -1.33 28.45
C SER A 386 -20.50 -1.53 27.73
N THR A 387 -19.87 -0.46 27.28
CA THR A 387 -18.55 -0.49 26.63
C THR A 387 -17.51 -1.24 27.45
N LYS A 388 -17.49 -1.02 28.79
CA LYS A 388 -16.58 -1.71 29.71
C LYS A 388 -16.82 -3.22 29.81
N GLU A 389 -18.07 -3.65 29.80
CA GLU A 389 -18.42 -5.08 29.79
C GLU A 389 -18.07 -5.74 28.45
N ARG A 390 -18.25 -5.02 27.34
CA ARG A 390 -17.85 -5.49 26.00
C ARG A 390 -16.33 -5.70 25.90
N GLU A 391 -15.53 -4.75 26.40
CA GLU A 391 -14.06 -4.87 26.41
C GLU A 391 -13.60 -6.03 27.30
N LEU A 392 -14.20 -6.23 28.46
CA LEU A 392 -13.87 -7.34 29.35
C LEU A 392 -14.19 -8.71 28.71
N LEU A 393 -15.33 -8.80 28.03
CA LEU A 393 -15.74 -10.01 27.30
C LEU A 393 -14.83 -10.24 26.07
N PHE A 394 -14.42 -9.17 25.39
CA PHE A 394 -13.49 -9.28 24.28
C PHE A 394 -12.12 -9.79 24.73
N ALA A 395 -11.59 -9.28 25.83
CA ALA A 395 -10.34 -9.78 26.40
C ALA A 395 -10.41 -11.26 26.78
N ARG A 396 -11.55 -11.73 27.32
CA ARG A 396 -11.78 -13.16 27.59
C ARG A 396 -11.88 -13.99 26.30
N PHE A 397 -12.56 -13.47 25.28
CA PHE A 397 -12.66 -14.13 23.97
C PHE A 397 -11.29 -14.35 23.34
N ILE A 398 -10.41 -13.33 23.35
CA ILE A 398 -9.04 -13.44 22.87
C ILE A 398 -8.24 -14.50 23.64
N LYS A 399 -8.39 -14.53 24.97
CA LYS A 399 -7.71 -15.52 25.82
C LYS A 399 -8.13 -16.95 25.46
N ILE A 400 -9.43 -17.21 25.31
CA ILE A 400 -9.97 -18.53 24.92
C ILE A 400 -9.43 -18.95 23.54
N LEU A 401 -9.39 -18.03 22.56
CA LEU A 401 -8.86 -18.31 21.23
C LEU A 401 -7.36 -18.64 21.27
N SER A 402 -6.58 -17.97 22.11
CA SER A 402 -5.15 -18.25 22.26
C SER A 402 -4.91 -19.62 22.90
N GLU A 403 -5.69 -19.99 23.90
CA GLU A 403 -5.61 -21.28 24.58
C GLU A 403 -6.03 -22.44 23.64
N SER A 404 -7.11 -22.27 22.86
CA SER A 404 -7.57 -23.29 21.90
C SER A 404 -6.56 -23.50 20.74
N LYS A 405 -5.86 -22.45 20.29
CA LYS A 405 -4.79 -22.57 19.30
C LYS A 405 -3.56 -23.29 19.87
N ALA A 406 -3.19 -23.04 21.12
CA ALA A 406 -2.09 -23.73 21.78
C ALA A 406 -2.37 -25.23 21.96
N GLU A 407 -3.62 -25.62 22.30
CA GLU A 407 -4.05 -27.01 22.38
C GLU A 407 -4.09 -27.71 21.01
N ALA A 408 -4.50 -26.99 19.94
CA ALA A 408 -4.51 -27.53 18.58
C ALA A 408 -3.09 -27.71 18.00
N ALA A 409 -2.13 -26.91 18.45
CA ALA A 409 -0.73 -27.03 18.04
C ALA A 409 0.05 -28.10 18.83
N ALA A 410 -0.48 -28.56 19.96
CA ALA A 410 0.11 -29.61 20.81
C ALA A 410 -0.40 -31.02 20.47
N ARG A 411 -1.36 -31.15 19.56
CA ARG A 411 -1.85 -32.41 18.97
C ARG A 411 -1.30 -32.61 17.57
#